data_3644bbb5f6e75bb21eda10c86039a15e
#
_entry.id   3644bbb5f6e75bb21eda10c86039a15e
#
_cell.length_a   1.000
_cell.length_b   1.000
_cell.length_c   1.000
_cell.angle_alpha   90.00
_cell.angle_beta   90.00
_cell.angle_gamma   90.00
#
_symmetry.space_group_name_H-M   'P 1'
#
loop_
_entity.id
_entity.type
_entity.pdbx_description
1 polymer ?
#
loop_
_entity_poly.entity_id
_entity_poly.type
_entity_poly.pdbx_seq_one_letter_code
_entity_poly.pdbx_strand_id
1 'polypeptide(L)'
;MAKVQIAPSHRMDCIKEYYFSKKNREIAELRKAGRDIISLGIGSPDMPPAQSVIDRLGKEALRPDVHAYQPYNGSELLRKAYADWYEKWYNVKLDPKSEVLPLLGSKEGIMHICMAFLDEGDKVLVPNPGYPTYRAAVTLAGGEVLEYRLNAGNGFYPDFEEIEKEDLSRVKLMFVNYPNMPTGTHPTVELFEKLVEFAGKHNILLVHDNPYSFVRNNLQLSILSIPGAWDVAIEMNSTSKGHSMAGWRVGVVAGRADILSDILRFKSNMDSGMFYPVQAAAAEALALGNEWFDELNKTYYAREAHGYALLDALGCDYVKGQAGLFVWAAMPKDFDGDCFAFSDKVLNECDVFVTPGGIFGSEGNQYIRISLCMPEDRLAEAAERVKSRFVK
;
A
#
# COMPACT_ATOMS: atom_id res chain seq x y z
N MET A 1 -22.21 -13.64 -38.78
CA MET A 1 -22.67 -12.47 -38.00
C MET A 1 -21.54 -11.45 -37.97
N ALA A 2 -21.86 -10.18 -38.21
CA ALA A 2 -20.85 -9.11 -38.09
C ALA A 2 -20.40 -8.98 -36.65
N LYS A 3 -19.08 -8.90 -36.41
CA LYS A 3 -18.50 -8.72 -35.08
C LYS A 3 -18.83 -7.30 -34.57
N VAL A 4 -19.44 -7.19 -33.40
CA VAL A 4 -19.71 -5.89 -32.77
C VAL A 4 -18.37 -5.20 -32.48
N GLN A 5 -18.24 -3.95 -32.86
CA GLN A 5 -17.07 -3.11 -32.58
C GLN A 5 -17.50 -1.96 -31.65
N ILE A 6 -16.93 -1.97 -30.43
CA ILE A 6 -17.16 -0.93 -29.42
C ILE A 6 -15.82 -0.33 -29.06
N ALA A 7 -15.67 0.98 -29.23
CA ALA A 7 -14.49 1.71 -28.78
C ALA A 7 -14.49 1.87 -27.26
N PRO A 8 -13.33 1.74 -26.58
CA PRO A 8 -13.21 2.08 -25.16
C PRO A 8 -13.57 3.55 -24.91
N SER A 9 -13.95 3.88 -23.67
CA SER A 9 -14.18 5.29 -23.28
C SER A 9 -12.85 6.06 -23.23
N HIS A 10 -12.88 7.39 -23.46
CA HIS A 10 -11.69 8.25 -23.45
C HIS A 10 -10.89 8.20 -22.13
N ARG A 11 -11.53 7.90 -20.99
CA ARG A 11 -10.81 7.72 -19.72
C ARG A 11 -9.81 6.56 -19.74
N MET A 12 -9.97 5.60 -20.68
CA MET A 12 -9.03 4.49 -20.86
C MET A 12 -7.72 4.93 -21.54
N ASP A 13 -7.73 6.07 -22.26
CA ASP A 13 -6.55 6.59 -22.95
C ASP A 13 -5.48 7.07 -21.95
N CYS A 14 -5.92 7.48 -20.74
CA CYS A 14 -5.06 7.95 -19.66
C CYS A 14 -4.57 6.82 -18.76
N ILE A 15 -5.10 5.59 -18.89
CA ILE A 15 -4.76 4.44 -18.02
C ILE A 15 -3.88 3.46 -18.78
N LYS A 16 -2.63 3.35 -18.34
CA LYS A 16 -1.70 2.35 -18.87
C LYS A 16 -1.90 1.00 -18.16
N GLU A 17 -1.59 -0.10 -18.87
CA GLU A 17 -1.54 -1.41 -18.22
C GLU A 17 -0.58 -1.38 -17.03
N TYR A 18 -1.03 -1.95 -15.92
CA TYR A 18 -0.24 -2.00 -14.69
C TYR A 18 1.09 -2.73 -14.92
N TYR A 19 2.21 -2.08 -14.61
CA TYR A 19 3.56 -2.58 -14.91
C TYR A 19 3.76 -4.04 -14.47
N PHE A 20 3.35 -4.37 -13.23
CA PHE A 20 3.52 -5.73 -12.71
C PHE A 20 2.72 -6.78 -13.50
N SER A 21 1.58 -6.43 -14.08
CA SER A 21 0.83 -7.38 -14.93
C SER A 21 1.65 -7.76 -16.17
N LYS A 22 2.26 -6.77 -16.81
CA LYS A 22 3.12 -6.99 -17.98
C LYS A 22 4.38 -7.80 -17.61
N LYS A 23 5.09 -7.37 -16.54
CA LYS A 23 6.34 -8.02 -16.13
C LYS A 23 6.11 -9.46 -15.61
N ASN A 24 5.00 -9.72 -14.91
CA ASN A 24 4.66 -11.07 -14.48
C ASN A 24 4.38 -12.01 -15.66
N ARG A 25 3.78 -11.54 -16.76
CA ARG A 25 3.63 -12.34 -17.98
C ARG A 25 5.00 -12.67 -18.58
N GLU A 26 5.90 -11.70 -18.69
CA GLU A 26 7.27 -11.89 -19.15
C GLU A 26 8.01 -12.92 -18.29
N ILE A 27 7.98 -12.78 -16.96
CA ILE A 27 8.58 -13.74 -16.02
C ILE A 27 7.98 -15.15 -16.19
N ALA A 28 6.66 -15.24 -16.40
CA ALA A 28 6.00 -16.52 -16.62
C ALA A 28 6.49 -17.22 -17.90
N GLU A 29 6.70 -16.46 -18.99
CA GLU A 29 7.26 -17.02 -20.23
C GLU A 29 8.74 -17.44 -20.07
N LEU A 30 9.55 -16.66 -19.34
CA LEU A 30 10.93 -17.05 -19.00
C LEU A 30 10.96 -18.36 -18.20
N ARG A 31 10.07 -18.52 -17.23
CA ARG A 31 9.93 -19.76 -16.45
C ARG A 31 9.50 -20.94 -17.30
N LYS A 32 8.56 -20.75 -18.23
CA LYS A 32 8.18 -21.79 -19.21
C LYS A 32 9.34 -22.20 -20.11
N ALA A 33 10.25 -21.27 -20.41
CA ALA A 33 11.48 -21.55 -21.17
C ALA A 33 12.57 -22.24 -20.32
N GLY A 34 12.27 -22.61 -19.06
CA GLY A 34 13.18 -23.37 -18.19
C GLY A 34 14.08 -22.51 -17.30
N ARG A 35 13.92 -21.18 -17.28
CA ARG A 35 14.66 -20.31 -16.36
C ARG A 35 14.01 -20.30 -14.97
N ASP A 36 14.80 -20.50 -13.91
CA ASP A 36 14.35 -20.39 -12.53
C ASP A 36 14.46 -18.93 -12.06
N ILE A 37 13.44 -18.12 -12.36
CA ILE A 37 13.41 -16.69 -11.99
C ILE A 37 12.98 -16.52 -10.55
N ILE A 38 13.81 -15.86 -9.73
CA ILE A 38 13.47 -15.38 -8.38
C ILE A 38 12.92 -13.96 -8.52
N SER A 39 11.62 -13.78 -8.23
CA SER A 39 10.96 -12.47 -8.37
C SER A 39 10.84 -11.77 -7.02
N LEU A 40 11.61 -10.70 -6.82
CA LEU A 40 11.54 -9.82 -5.64
C LEU A 40 10.71 -8.56 -5.92
N GLY A 41 9.74 -8.65 -6.84
CA GLY A 41 8.94 -7.50 -7.26
C GLY A 41 7.67 -7.29 -6.44
N ILE A 42 6.96 -8.35 -6.08
CA ILE A 42 5.62 -8.27 -5.51
C ILE A 42 5.68 -8.21 -3.99
N GLY A 43 4.97 -7.23 -3.40
CA GLY A 43 4.80 -7.09 -1.95
C GLY A 43 3.54 -7.78 -1.45
N SER A 44 3.42 -9.07 -1.69
CA SER A 44 2.39 -9.91 -1.12
C SER A 44 3.01 -10.79 -0.04
N PRO A 45 2.60 -10.68 1.23
CA PRO A 45 3.04 -11.62 2.25
C PRO A 45 2.88 -13.06 1.77
N ASP A 46 3.92 -13.85 1.94
CA ASP A 46 3.99 -15.27 1.58
C ASP A 46 3.67 -16.20 2.75
N MET A 47 3.74 -15.67 3.98
CA MET A 47 3.34 -16.39 5.17
C MET A 47 1.81 -16.45 5.30
N PRO A 48 1.23 -17.54 5.84
CA PRO A 48 -0.20 -17.62 6.08
C PRO A 48 -0.62 -16.70 7.24
N PRO A 49 -1.93 -16.36 7.35
CA PRO A 49 -2.48 -15.78 8.56
C PRO A 49 -2.33 -16.73 9.76
N ALA A 50 -2.57 -16.22 10.98
CA ALA A 50 -2.61 -17.05 12.17
C ALA A 50 -3.61 -18.21 12.01
N GLN A 51 -3.30 -19.37 12.56
CA GLN A 51 -4.15 -20.57 12.41
C GLN A 51 -5.56 -20.33 12.96
N SER A 52 -5.71 -19.62 14.09
CA SER A 52 -7.03 -19.25 14.65
C SER A 52 -7.90 -18.46 13.66
N VAL A 53 -7.29 -17.61 12.83
CA VAL A 53 -7.98 -16.82 11.78
C VAL A 53 -8.49 -17.74 10.67
N ILE A 54 -7.68 -18.71 10.24
CA ILE A 54 -8.07 -19.71 9.22
C ILE A 54 -9.20 -20.59 9.76
N ASP A 55 -9.07 -21.08 11.00
CA ASP A 55 -10.07 -21.91 11.66
C ASP A 55 -11.39 -21.18 11.83
N ARG A 56 -11.33 -19.87 12.17
CA ARG A 56 -12.51 -19.03 12.29
C ARG A 56 -13.23 -18.90 10.95
N LEU A 57 -12.52 -18.69 9.85
CA LEU A 57 -13.12 -18.67 8.50
C LEU A 57 -13.85 -19.98 8.22
N GLY A 58 -13.17 -21.10 8.41
CA GLY A 58 -13.74 -22.43 8.15
C GLY A 58 -15.00 -22.71 8.98
N LYS A 59 -14.93 -22.39 10.28
CA LYS A 59 -16.08 -22.56 11.20
C LYS A 59 -17.29 -21.73 10.77
N GLU A 60 -17.07 -20.44 10.47
CA GLU A 60 -18.18 -19.56 10.08
C GLU A 60 -18.75 -19.91 8.70
N ALA A 61 -17.94 -20.38 7.76
CA ALA A 61 -18.39 -20.77 6.43
C ALA A 61 -19.32 -22.01 6.42
N LEU A 62 -19.31 -22.81 7.49
CA LEU A 62 -20.21 -23.96 7.64
C LEU A 62 -21.61 -23.58 8.15
N ARG A 63 -21.82 -22.36 8.57
CA ARG A 63 -23.10 -21.88 9.08
C ARG A 63 -24.08 -21.63 7.93
N PRO A 64 -25.33 -22.07 8.02
CA PRO A 64 -26.32 -21.91 6.94
C PRO A 64 -26.86 -20.47 6.79
N ASP A 65 -26.67 -19.62 7.80
CA ASP A 65 -27.25 -18.29 7.90
C ASP A 65 -26.30 -17.15 7.42
N VAL A 66 -25.09 -17.46 6.91
CA VAL A 66 -24.07 -16.47 6.56
C VAL A 66 -23.92 -16.21 5.06
N HIS A 67 -24.66 -16.92 4.21
CA HIS A 67 -24.50 -16.91 2.75
C HIS A 67 -25.35 -15.84 2.05
N ALA A 68 -26.26 -15.19 2.75
CA ALA A 68 -27.04 -14.07 2.22
C ALA A 68 -26.18 -12.81 2.06
N TYR A 69 -26.68 -11.83 1.32
CA TYR A 69 -26.06 -10.51 1.24
C TYR A 69 -25.82 -9.91 2.62
N GLN A 70 -24.67 -9.32 2.78
CA GLN A 70 -24.28 -8.68 4.03
C GLN A 70 -24.52 -7.16 3.97
N PRO A 71 -24.60 -6.46 5.12
CA PRO A 71 -24.74 -5.02 5.13
C PRO A 71 -23.60 -4.32 4.37
N TYR A 72 -23.92 -3.30 3.59
CA TYR A 72 -22.94 -2.52 2.80
C TYR A 72 -21.85 -1.85 3.66
N ASN A 73 -22.19 -1.49 4.90
CA ASN A 73 -21.27 -0.91 5.88
C ASN A 73 -20.52 -1.97 6.71
N GLY A 74 -20.59 -3.25 6.33
CA GLY A 74 -19.97 -4.36 7.04
C GLY A 74 -20.74 -4.81 8.30
N SER A 75 -20.36 -5.96 8.85
CA SER A 75 -20.95 -6.51 10.07
C SER A 75 -20.58 -5.67 11.29
N GLU A 76 -21.47 -5.65 12.28
CA GLU A 76 -21.20 -5.01 13.57
C GLU A 76 -19.95 -5.60 14.25
N LEU A 77 -19.77 -6.93 14.13
CA LEU A 77 -18.59 -7.63 14.65
C LEU A 77 -17.28 -7.04 14.10
N LEU A 78 -17.19 -6.87 12.78
CA LEU A 78 -15.96 -6.35 12.16
C LEU A 78 -15.74 -4.87 12.48
N ARG A 79 -16.79 -4.07 12.45
CA ARG A 79 -16.70 -2.64 12.78
C ARG A 79 -16.25 -2.42 14.22
N LYS A 80 -16.81 -3.20 15.15
CA LYS A 80 -16.37 -3.19 16.56
C LYS A 80 -14.92 -3.64 16.70
N ALA A 81 -14.51 -4.72 16.03
CA ALA A 81 -13.15 -5.21 16.09
C ALA A 81 -12.13 -4.14 15.60
N TYR A 82 -12.46 -3.39 14.56
CA TYR A 82 -11.62 -2.26 14.12
C TYR A 82 -11.60 -1.13 15.16
N ALA A 83 -12.75 -0.75 15.74
CA ALA A 83 -12.78 0.28 16.77
C ALA A 83 -11.93 -0.11 17.99
N ASP A 84 -12.07 -1.34 18.48
CA ASP A 84 -11.27 -1.87 19.59
C ASP A 84 -9.76 -1.90 19.24
N TRP A 85 -9.43 -2.23 17.97
CA TRP A 85 -8.06 -2.27 17.48
C TRP A 85 -7.42 -0.87 17.41
N TYR A 86 -8.17 0.14 16.93
CA TYR A 86 -7.72 1.54 16.92
C TYR A 86 -7.52 2.08 18.36
N GLU A 87 -8.42 1.76 19.28
CA GLU A 87 -8.24 2.15 20.68
C GLU A 87 -7.00 1.49 21.30
N LYS A 88 -6.83 0.18 21.09
CA LYS A 88 -5.70 -0.60 21.61
C LYS A 88 -4.34 -0.11 21.14
N TRP A 89 -4.20 0.11 19.82
CA TRP A 89 -2.89 0.32 19.21
C TRP A 89 -2.53 1.80 18.98
N TYR A 90 -3.53 2.64 18.79
CA TYR A 90 -3.32 4.06 18.47
C TYR A 90 -3.91 5.02 19.50
N ASN A 91 -4.59 4.50 20.54
CA ASN A 91 -5.34 5.30 21.51
C ASN A 91 -6.39 6.23 20.84
N VAL A 92 -6.98 5.77 19.73
CA VAL A 92 -8.02 6.46 18.98
C VAL A 92 -9.37 5.77 19.24
N LYS A 93 -10.31 6.48 19.84
CA LYS A 93 -11.66 5.98 20.09
C LYS A 93 -12.56 6.28 18.90
N LEU A 94 -13.21 5.26 18.37
CA LEU A 94 -14.11 5.33 17.23
C LEU A 94 -15.49 4.82 17.60
N ASP A 95 -16.54 5.48 17.13
CA ASP A 95 -17.89 4.90 17.12
C ASP A 95 -17.99 3.85 16.01
N PRO A 96 -18.12 2.55 16.35
CA PRO A 96 -18.20 1.48 15.34
C PRO A 96 -19.45 1.57 14.46
N LYS A 97 -20.43 2.40 14.78
CA LYS A 97 -21.66 2.56 13.98
C LYS A 97 -21.48 3.52 12.81
N SER A 98 -20.66 4.58 13.00
CA SER A 98 -20.60 5.71 12.08
C SER A 98 -19.19 6.11 11.64
N GLU A 99 -18.14 5.72 12.38
CA GLU A 99 -16.75 6.18 12.18
C GLU A 99 -15.81 5.07 11.70
N VAL A 100 -16.37 3.92 11.35
CA VAL A 100 -15.65 2.74 10.84
C VAL A 100 -16.40 2.17 9.64
N LEU A 101 -15.77 2.17 8.48
CA LEU A 101 -16.33 1.59 7.25
C LEU A 101 -15.39 0.52 6.67
N PRO A 102 -15.71 -0.78 6.83
CA PRO A 102 -15.00 -1.88 6.18
C PRO A 102 -15.03 -1.78 4.65
N LEU A 103 -13.91 -2.18 4.04
CA LEU A 103 -13.65 -2.13 2.61
C LEU A 103 -13.20 -3.49 2.08
N LEU A 104 -13.42 -3.78 0.80
CA LEU A 104 -12.84 -4.94 0.11
C LEU A 104 -11.35 -4.73 -0.22
N GLY A 105 -10.60 -4.27 0.81
CA GLY A 105 -9.21 -3.85 0.78
C GLY A 105 -9.06 -2.35 0.49
N SER A 106 -7.95 -1.76 0.96
CA SER A 106 -7.69 -0.30 0.83
C SER A 106 -7.67 0.20 -0.61
N LYS A 107 -7.24 -0.64 -1.57
CA LYS A 107 -7.18 -0.23 -2.98
C LYS A 107 -8.55 0.18 -3.55
N GLU A 108 -9.60 -0.53 -3.16
CA GLU A 108 -10.98 -0.19 -3.49
C GLU A 108 -11.39 1.12 -2.81
N GLY A 109 -11.04 1.27 -1.53
CA GLY A 109 -11.32 2.49 -0.77
C GLY A 109 -10.72 3.75 -1.39
N ILE A 110 -9.50 3.67 -1.94
CA ILE A 110 -8.89 4.79 -2.68
C ILE A 110 -9.81 5.24 -3.83
N MET A 111 -10.35 4.29 -4.60
CA MET A 111 -11.27 4.61 -5.69
C MET A 111 -12.58 5.21 -5.17
N HIS A 112 -13.15 4.65 -4.10
CA HIS A 112 -14.40 5.16 -3.53
C HIS A 112 -14.24 6.60 -3.01
N ILE A 113 -13.12 6.90 -2.35
CA ILE A 113 -12.81 8.25 -1.87
C ILE A 113 -12.70 9.22 -3.05
N CYS A 114 -11.93 8.88 -4.09
CA CYS A 114 -11.80 9.73 -5.26
C CYS A 114 -13.17 9.97 -5.94
N MET A 115 -13.96 8.92 -6.13
CA MET A 115 -15.27 9.03 -6.78
C MET A 115 -16.32 9.78 -5.93
N ALA A 116 -16.18 9.78 -4.60
CA ALA A 116 -17.10 10.49 -3.72
C ALA A 116 -16.81 12.00 -3.64
N PHE A 117 -15.55 12.42 -3.84
CA PHE A 117 -15.14 13.79 -3.53
C PHE A 117 -14.58 14.59 -4.71
N LEU A 118 -14.28 13.96 -5.85
CA LEU A 118 -13.66 14.65 -6.99
C LEU A 118 -14.64 14.88 -8.12
N ASP A 119 -14.63 16.11 -8.63
CA ASP A 119 -15.21 16.51 -9.89
C ASP A 119 -14.12 16.85 -10.92
N GLU A 120 -14.49 17.08 -12.15
CA GLU A 120 -13.58 17.51 -13.22
C GLU A 120 -12.86 18.82 -12.86
N GLY A 121 -11.52 18.80 -12.95
CA GLY A 121 -10.62 19.91 -12.62
C GLY A 121 -10.32 20.07 -11.13
N ASP A 122 -10.84 19.23 -10.24
CA ASP A 122 -10.34 19.16 -8.87
C ASP A 122 -8.96 18.53 -8.84
N LYS A 123 -8.08 19.02 -7.97
CA LYS A 123 -6.72 18.53 -7.84
C LYS A 123 -6.54 17.66 -6.61
N VAL A 124 -5.60 16.72 -6.70
CA VAL A 124 -5.20 15.86 -5.57
C VAL A 124 -3.69 15.84 -5.44
N LEU A 125 -3.18 16.15 -4.24
CA LEU A 125 -1.77 15.97 -3.91
C LEU A 125 -1.44 14.48 -3.76
N VAL A 126 -0.50 14.01 -4.59
CA VAL A 126 -0.09 12.61 -4.67
C VAL A 126 1.43 12.49 -4.52
N PRO A 127 1.95 11.57 -3.66
CA PRO A 127 3.38 11.43 -3.46
C PRO A 127 4.11 10.93 -4.71
N ASN A 128 5.30 11.46 -4.95
CA ASN A 128 6.24 11.01 -5.97
C ASN A 128 7.63 10.82 -5.34
N PRO A 129 8.13 9.55 -5.15
CA PRO A 129 7.50 8.30 -5.52
C PRO A 129 6.32 7.95 -4.60
N GLY A 130 5.34 7.18 -5.12
CA GLY A 130 4.15 6.77 -4.36
C GLY A 130 3.45 5.56 -4.95
N TYR A 131 2.42 5.08 -4.29
CA TYR A 131 1.64 3.95 -4.76
C TYR A 131 0.89 4.30 -6.07
N PRO A 132 1.12 3.57 -7.17
CA PRO A 132 0.57 3.94 -8.48
C PRO A 132 -0.97 4.04 -8.53
N THR A 133 -1.65 3.39 -7.59
CA THR A 133 -3.11 3.42 -7.51
C THR A 133 -3.66 4.81 -7.20
N TYR A 134 -2.94 5.65 -6.44
CA TYR A 134 -3.40 7.00 -6.14
C TYR A 134 -3.61 7.80 -7.43
N ARG A 135 -2.60 7.86 -8.31
CA ARG A 135 -2.70 8.53 -9.62
C ARG A 135 -3.83 7.95 -10.46
N ALA A 136 -3.89 6.62 -10.56
CA ALA A 136 -4.88 5.95 -11.37
C ALA A 136 -6.31 6.25 -10.89
N ALA A 137 -6.55 6.24 -9.58
CA ALA A 137 -7.87 6.52 -9.01
C ALA A 137 -8.29 7.98 -9.22
N VAL A 138 -7.38 8.94 -9.01
CA VAL A 138 -7.61 10.37 -9.29
C VAL A 138 -8.00 10.59 -10.74
N THR A 139 -7.21 10.07 -11.67
CA THR A 139 -7.48 10.20 -13.12
C THR A 139 -8.80 9.54 -13.53
N LEU A 140 -9.09 8.33 -13.00
CA LEU A 140 -10.36 7.64 -13.31
C LEU A 140 -11.59 8.36 -12.76
N ALA A 141 -11.44 9.07 -11.64
CA ALA A 141 -12.49 9.90 -11.06
C ALA A 141 -12.67 11.26 -11.77
N GLY A 142 -11.80 11.59 -12.72
CA GLY A 142 -11.86 12.86 -13.47
C GLY A 142 -11.05 14.00 -12.83
N GLY A 143 -10.35 13.75 -11.73
CA GLY A 143 -9.48 14.71 -11.06
C GLY A 143 -8.10 14.85 -11.71
N GLU A 144 -7.38 15.88 -11.33
CA GLU A 144 -6.02 16.18 -11.77
C GLU A 144 -5.01 15.81 -10.67
N VAL A 145 -3.92 15.15 -11.07
CA VAL A 145 -2.82 14.78 -10.16
C VAL A 145 -1.87 15.96 -10.03
N LEU A 146 -1.69 16.46 -8.82
CA LEU A 146 -0.62 17.38 -8.42
C LEU A 146 0.40 16.61 -7.58
N GLU A 147 1.61 16.42 -8.11
CA GLU A 147 2.62 15.63 -7.43
C GLU A 147 3.39 16.44 -6.41
N TYR A 148 3.64 15.86 -5.23
CA TYR A 148 4.63 16.38 -4.31
C TYR A 148 5.82 15.41 -4.19
N ARG A 149 7.04 15.98 -4.16
CA ARG A 149 8.26 15.21 -4.24
C ARG A 149 8.68 14.66 -2.88
N LEU A 150 9.06 13.39 -2.87
CA LEU A 150 9.72 12.74 -1.76
C LEU A 150 11.13 12.33 -2.20
N ASN A 151 12.15 12.93 -1.63
CA ASN A 151 13.53 12.68 -2.02
C ASN A 151 14.44 12.43 -0.81
N ALA A 152 15.64 11.90 -1.06
CA ALA A 152 16.57 11.57 -0.01
C ALA A 152 17.08 12.80 0.78
N GLY A 153 17.10 13.98 0.15
CA GLY A 153 17.57 15.22 0.78
C GLY A 153 16.72 15.67 1.95
N ASN A 154 15.41 15.35 1.93
CA ASN A 154 14.47 15.61 3.03
C ASN A 154 14.01 14.33 3.75
N GLY A 155 14.74 13.22 3.61
CA GLY A 155 14.39 11.95 4.24
C GLY A 155 13.11 11.31 3.71
N PHE A 156 12.71 11.63 2.48
CA PHE A 156 11.44 11.21 1.86
C PHE A 156 10.19 11.70 2.62
N TYR A 157 10.26 12.86 3.24
CA TYR A 157 9.12 13.59 3.77
C TYR A 157 8.65 14.66 2.80
N PRO A 158 7.36 15.11 2.86
CA PRO A 158 6.89 16.25 2.06
C PRO A 158 7.66 17.54 2.38
N ASP A 159 8.01 18.28 1.36
CA ASP A 159 8.49 19.65 1.49
C ASP A 159 7.32 20.61 1.34
N PHE A 160 6.80 21.09 2.47
CA PHE A 160 5.61 21.95 2.49
C PHE A 160 5.88 23.32 1.85
N GLU A 161 7.11 23.85 1.95
CA GLU A 161 7.48 25.12 1.30
C GLU A 161 7.48 24.99 -0.22
N GLU A 162 7.85 23.84 -0.74
CA GLU A 162 7.75 23.53 -2.17
C GLU A 162 6.27 23.38 -2.60
N ILE A 163 5.48 22.63 -1.82
CA ILE A 163 4.06 22.39 -2.14
C ILE A 163 3.28 23.71 -2.14
N GLU A 164 3.57 24.64 -1.23
CA GLU A 164 2.91 25.94 -1.12
C GLU A 164 3.22 26.91 -2.29
N LYS A 165 4.19 26.60 -3.16
CA LYS A 165 4.43 27.37 -4.39
C LYS A 165 3.45 27.02 -5.50
N GLU A 166 2.77 25.87 -5.38
CA GLU A 166 1.77 25.43 -6.34
C GLU A 166 0.42 26.11 -6.11
N ASP A 167 -0.42 26.11 -7.16
CA ASP A 167 -1.82 26.54 -7.02
C ASP A 167 -2.66 25.47 -6.32
N LEU A 168 -2.90 25.67 -5.03
CA LEU A 168 -3.68 24.79 -4.17
C LEU A 168 -5.19 25.08 -4.15
N SER A 169 -5.66 26.07 -4.88
CA SER A 169 -7.05 26.57 -4.79
C SER A 169 -8.11 25.53 -5.14
N ARG A 170 -7.76 24.50 -5.94
CA ARG A 170 -8.64 23.40 -6.32
C ARG A 170 -8.21 22.04 -5.74
N VAL A 171 -7.26 22.02 -4.80
CA VAL A 171 -6.83 20.79 -4.16
C VAL A 171 -7.85 20.38 -3.10
N LYS A 172 -8.49 19.23 -3.28
CA LYS A 172 -9.47 18.67 -2.33
C LYS A 172 -8.90 17.60 -1.44
N LEU A 173 -8.00 16.75 -1.96
CA LEU A 173 -7.45 15.60 -1.26
C LEU A 173 -5.92 15.64 -1.28
N MET A 174 -5.32 15.06 -0.23
CA MET A 174 -3.89 14.73 -0.18
C MET A 174 -3.72 13.29 0.29
N PHE A 175 -3.18 12.43 -0.58
CA PHE A 175 -2.79 11.07 -0.17
C PHE A 175 -1.43 11.10 0.52
N VAL A 176 -1.38 10.49 1.71
CA VAL A 176 -0.14 10.28 2.47
C VAL A 176 -0.04 8.81 2.88
N ASN A 177 1.17 8.26 2.92
CA ASN A 177 1.40 6.87 3.26
C ASN A 177 2.66 6.76 4.12
N TYR A 178 2.49 6.52 5.41
CA TYR A 178 3.57 6.32 6.38
C TYR A 178 3.18 5.25 7.42
N PRO A 179 3.98 4.18 7.60
CA PRO A 179 5.28 3.91 6.95
C PRO A 179 5.16 3.93 5.43
N ASN A 180 6.13 4.60 4.77
CA ASN A 180 6.01 4.91 3.34
C ASN A 180 6.34 3.71 2.45
N MET A 181 5.58 3.53 1.41
CA MET A 181 5.88 2.64 0.28
C MET A 181 6.02 3.51 -0.99
N PRO A 182 7.16 3.49 -1.68
CA PRO A 182 8.17 2.43 -1.66
C PRO A 182 9.38 2.66 -0.74
N THR A 183 9.56 3.82 -0.12
CA THR A 183 10.83 4.26 0.47
C THR A 183 11.15 3.63 1.83
N GLY A 184 10.16 3.05 2.52
CA GLY A 184 10.34 2.49 3.86
C GLY A 184 10.52 3.52 4.97
N THR A 185 10.26 4.80 4.69
CA THR A 185 10.37 5.89 5.67
C THR A 185 9.33 5.76 6.77
N HIS A 186 9.79 5.90 8.02
CA HIS A 186 8.93 5.81 9.20
C HIS A 186 8.06 7.06 9.39
N PRO A 187 6.87 6.93 10.00
CA PRO A 187 6.10 8.08 10.47
C PRO A 187 6.80 8.76 11.63
N THR A 188 6.58 10.06 11.81
CA THR A 188 6.91 10.79 13.04
C THR A 188 5.71 11.63 13.47
N VAL A 189 5.65 11.96 14.76
CA VAL A 189 4.60 12.86 15.31
C VAL A 189 4.69 14.23 14.62
N GLU A 190 5.90 14.77 14.49
CA GLU A 190 6.15 16.08 13.87
C GLU A 190 5.69 16.12 12.40
N LEU A 191 5.88 15.01 11.67
CA LEU A 191 5.37 14.92 10.30
C LEU A 191 3.85 15.03 10.29
N PHE A 192 3.18 14.25 11.15
CA PHE A 192 1.72 14.22 11.17
C PHE A 192 1.12 15.53 11.68
N GLU A 193 1.75 16.19 12.64
CA GLU A 193 1.36 17.54 13.08
C GLU A 193 1.44 18.55 11.94
N LYS A 194 2.53 18.57 11.17
CA LYS A 194 2.68 19.44 9.99
C LYS A 194 1.66 19.12 8.89
N LEU A 195 1.36 17.85 8.65
CA LEU A 195 0.33 17.45 7.69
C LEU A 195 -1.06 17.96 8.11
N VAL A 196 -1.41 17.82 9.39
CA VAL A 196 -2.69 18.29 9.93
C VAL A 196 -2.79 19.82 9.84
N GLU A 197 -1.73 20.54 10.20
CA GLU A 197 -1.68 22.01 10.09
C GLU A 197 -1.84 22.45 8.64
N PHE A 198 -1.06 21.85 7.72
CA PHE A 198 -1.12 22.15 6.29
C PHE A 198 -2.53 21.91 5.72
N ALA A 199 -3.12 20.76 6.04
CA ALA A 199 -4.45 20.40 5.55
C ALA A 199 -5.52 21.35 6.07
N GLY A 200 -5.47 21.73 7.36
CA GLY A 200 -6.38 22.72 7.96
C GLY A 200 -6.24 24.10 7.32
N LYS A 201 -5.01 24.55 7.07
CA LYS A 201 -4.72 25.83 6.43
C LYS A 201 -5.31 25.93 5.01
N HIS A 202 -5.26 24.85 4.24
CA HIS A 202 -5.64 24.82 2.84
C HIS A 202 -7.00 24.18 2.57
N ASN A 203 -7.75 23.78 3.61
CA ASN A 203 -9.03 23.07 3.51
C ASN A 203 -8.94 21.80 2.61
N ILE A 204 -7.92 20.98 2.87
CA ILE A 204 -7.64 19.74 2.16
C ILE A 204 -7.98 18.55 3.07
N LEU A 205 -8.66 17.52 2.55
CA LEU A 205 -8.86 16.26 3.27
C LEU A 205 -7.61 15.37 3.11
N LEU A 206 -6.94 15.09 4.21
CA LEU A 206 -5.87 14.10 4.28
C LEU A 206 -6.44 12.69 4.20
N VAL A 207 -5.87 11.87 3.34
CA VAL A 207 -6.16 10.44 3.24
C VAL A 207 -4.90 9.66 3.58
N HIS A 208 -4.78 9.24 4.83
CA HIS A 208 -3.63 8.47 5.29
C HIS A 208 -3.84 6.98 5.00
N ASP A 209 -3.00 6.39 4.15
CA ASP A 209 -2.98 4.96 3.86
C ASP A 209 -1.91 4.28 4.73
N ASN A 210 -2.35 3.49 5.74
CA ASN A 210 -1.50 2.98 6.82
C ASN A 210 -1.45 1.43 6.90
N PRO A 211 -1.17 0.69 5.80
CA PRO A 211 -1.17 -0.77 5.84
C PRO A 211 0.10 -1.37 6.45
N TYR A 212 1.15 -0.59 6.66
CA TYR A 212 2.47 -1.09 7.09
C TYR A 212 2.80 -0.80 8.56
N SER A 213 1.85 -0.27 9.33
CA SER A 213 2.07 0.19 10.71
C SER A 213 2.75 -0.84 11.62
N PHE A 214 2.53 -2.14 11.37
CA PHE A 214 3.03 -3.24 12.19
C PHE A 214 4.16 -4.06 11.53
N VAL A 215 4.64 -3.63 10.37
CA VAL A 215 5.66 -4.40 9.64
C VAL A 215 6.99 -3.68 9.67
N ARG A 216 7.98 -4.24 10.37
CA ARG A 216 9.32 -3.66 10.57
C ARG A 216 9.27 -2.18 10.98
N ASN A 217 8.31 -1.86 11.83
CA ASN A 217 8.06 -0.51 12.31
C ASN A 217 7.88 -0.53 13.84
N ASN A 218 8.70 0.24 14.55
CA ASN A 218 8.74 0.25 16.01
C ASN A 218 7.76 1.28 16.62
N LEU A 219 7.20 2.17 15.80
CA LEU A 219 6.26 3.20 16.23
C LEU A 219 4.93 3.03 15.49
N GLN A 220 3.95 2.40 16.12
CA GLN A 220 2.59 2.34 15.61
C GLN A 220 1.94 3.71 15.81
N LEU A 221 1.72 4.44 14.72
CA LEU A 221 1.17 5.79 14.75
C LEU A 221 0.02 5.91 13.75
N SER A 222 -1.10 6.46 14.22
CA SER A 222 -2.24 6.84 13.39
C SER A 222 -2.28 8.36 13.26
N ILE A 223 -2.59 8.88 12.08
CA ILE A 223 -2.81 10.32 11.92
C ILE A 223 -3.99 10.80 12.77
N LEU A 224 -4.98 9.95 12.99
CA LEU A 224 -6.15 10.26 13.80
C LEU A 224 -5.84 10.45 15.30
N SER A 225 -4.63 10.05 15.75
CA SER A 225 -4.16 10.30 17.12
C SER A 225 -3.59 11.71 17.32
N ILE A 226 -3.42 12.49 16.25
CA ILE A 226 -2.84 13.84 16.29
C ILE A 226 -3.95 14.86 16.61
N PRO A 227 -3.72 15.80 17.53
CA PRO A 227 -4.66 16.88 17.80
C PRO A 227 -5.05 17.64 16.52
N GLY A 228 -6.36 17.85 16.32
CA GLY A 228 -6.91 18.51 15.13
C GLY A 228 -7.05 17.61 13.88
N ALA A 229 -6.47 16.42 13.86
CA ALA A 229 -6.57 15.53 12.71
C ALA A 229 -8.01 15.09 12.42
N TRP A 230 -8.84 14.98 13.44
CA TRP A 230 -10.24 14.59 13.30
C TRP A 230 -11.03 15.48 12.33
N ASP A 231 -10.69 16.75 12.26
CA ASP A 231 -11.38 17.71 11.40
C ASP A 231 -10.94 17.65 9.93
N VAL A 232 -9.73 17.13 9.65
CA VAL A 232 -9.08 17.25 8.34
C VAL A 232 -8.59 15.92 7.77
N ALA A 233 -8.73 14.80 8.48
CA ALA A 233 -8.14 13.53 8.05
C ALA A 233 -9.12 12.35 8.14
N ILE A 234 -8.92 11.39 7.24
CA ILE A 234 -9.39 10.02 7.34
C ILE A 234 -8.20 9.07 7.20
N GLU A 235 -8.29 7.90 7.83
CA GLU A 235 -7.25 6.89 7.74
C GLU A 235 -7.77 5.59 7.14
N MET A 236 -7.05 5.05 6.17
CA MET A 236 -7.25 3.69 5.67
C MET A 236 -6.26 2.74 6.33
N ASN A 237 -6.74 1.55 6.70
CA ASN A 237 -5.91 0.48 7.20
C ASN A 237 -6.32 -0.87 6.59
N SER A 238 -5.50 -1.92 6.75
CA SER A 238 -5.74 -3.20 6.11
C SER A 238 -5.09 -4.35 6.86
N THR A 239 -5.80 -5.50 6.89
CA THR A 239 -5.22 -6.76 7.37
C THR A 239 -4.24 -7.39 6.37
N SER A 240 -4.10 -6.82 5.17
CA SER A 240 -3.33 -7.41 4.06
C SER A 240 -1.85 -7.64 4.38
N LYS A 241 -1.22 -6.75 5.20
CA LYS A 241 0.22 -6.78 5.44
C LYS A 241 0.55 -7.31 6.83
N GLY A 242 0.12 -6.62 7.87
CA GLY A 242 0.40 -7.02 9.25
C GLY A 242 -0.23 -8.34 9.69
N HIS A 243 -1.29 -8.79 9.00
CA HIS A 243 -1.96 -10.05 9.33
C HIS A 243 -1.85 -11.12 8.23
N SER A 244 -0.98 -10.90 7.22
CA SER A 244 -0.78 -11.84 6.10
C SER A 244 -2.06 -12.22 5.33
N MET A 245 -3.03 -11.30 5.23
CA MET A 245 -4.34 -11.54 4.64
C MET A 245 -4.54 -10.82 3.29
N ALA A 246 -3.48 -10.64 2.49
CA ALA A 246 -3.56 -9.87 1.25
C ALA A 246 -4.62 -10.38 0.26
N GLY A 247 -4.76 -11.69 0.12
CA GLY A 247 -5.75 -12.34 -0.73
C GLY A 247 -7.19 -12.30 -0.21
N TRP A 248 -7.39 -11.99 1.07
CA TRP A 248 -8.71 -12.01 1.72
C TRP A 248 -9.50 -10.73 1.48
N ARG A 249 -8.84 -9.67 1.03
CA ARG A 249 -9.45 -8.39 0.65
C ARG A 249 -10.21 -7.71 1.79
N VAL A 250 -9.58 -7.53 2.94
CA VAL A 250 -10.15 -6.80 4.09
C VAL A 250 -9.34 -5.55 4.38
N GLY A 251 -10.02 -4.42 4.41
CA GLY A 251 -9.52 -3.12 4.80
C GLY A 251 -10.59 -2.33 5.53
N VAL A 252 -10.25 -1.10 5.91
CA VAL A 252 -11.13 -0.16 6.59
C VAL A 252 -10.77 1.25 6.19
N VAL A 253 -11.76 2.14 6.19
CA VAL A 253 -11.55 3.58 6.35
C VAL A 253 -12.19 4.01 7.67
N ALA A 254 -11.46 4.82 8.44
CA ALA A 254 -11.87 5.36 9.73
C ALA A 254 -11.78 6.89 9.70
N GLY A 255 -12.67 7.57 10.38
CA GLY A 255 -12.72 9.03 10.48
C GLY A 255 -14.12 9.57 10.70
N ARG A 256 -14.33 10.84 10.40
CA ARG A 256 -15.60 11.55 10.64
C ARG A 256 -16.79 10.87 9.94
N ALA A 257 -17.89 10.76 10.66
CA ALA A 257 -19.12 10.07 10.23
C ALA A 257 -19.73 10.65 8.93
N ASP A 258 -19.70 11.96 8.74
CA ASP A 258 -20.21 12.62 7.53
C ASP A 258 -19.40 12.24 6.29
N ILE A 259 -18.06 12.25 6.39
CA ILE A 259 -17.16 11.84 5.33
C ILE A 259 -17.38 10.35 4.98
N LEU A 260 -17.45 9.48 5.98
CA LEU A 260 -17.66 8.06 5.79
C LEU A 260 -19.06 7.76 5.20
N SER A 261 -20.06 8.56 5.54
CA SER A 261 -21.41 8.44 4.95
C SER A 261 -21.41 8.71 3.46
N ASP A 262 -20.65 9.69 2.98
CA ASP A 262 -20.53 9.98 1.54
C ASP A 262 -19.76 8.87 0.80
N ILE A 263 -18.69 8.35 1.40
CA ILE A 263 -17.95 7.18 0.85
C ILE A 263 -18.88 5.96 0.80
N LEU A 264 -19.66 5.69 1.86
CA LEU A 264 -20.61 4.57 1.89
C LEU A 264 -21.69 4.72 0.83
N ARG A 265 -22.21 5.93 0.60
CA ARG A 265 -23.19 6.20 -0.44
C ARG A 265 -22.69 5.79 -1.82
N PHE A 266 -21.43 6.11 -2.17
CA PHE A 266 -20.81 5.62 -3.39
C PHE A 266 -20.61 4.11 -3.35
N LYS A 267 -19.96 3.58 -2.30
CA LYS A 267 -19.65 2.16 -2.12
C LYS A 267 -20.87 1.27 -2.28
N SER A 268 -22.02 1.64 -1.69
CA SER A 268 -23.25 0.85 -1.75
C SER A 268 -23.85 0.69 -3.15
N ASN A 269 -23.38 1.47 -4.12
CA ASN A 269 -23.71 1.31 -5.54
C ASN A 269 -22.68 0.50 -6.32
N MET A 270 -21.59 0.04 -5.66
CA MET A 270 -20.48 -0.70 -6.29
C MET A 270 -20.40 -2.15 -5.83
N ASP A 271 -20.71 -2.43 -4.58
CA ASP A 271 -20.66 -3.77 -4.00
C ASP A 271 -21.88 -4.07 -3.13
N SER A 272 -22.02 -5.32 -2.73
CA SER A 272 -23.13 -5.82 -1.90
C SER A 272 -22.68 -6.35 -0.54
N GLY A 273 -21.59 -5.79 -0.01
CA GLY A 273 -21.02 -6.17 1.27
C GLY A 273 -20.07 -7.38 1.17
N MET A 274 -19.27 -7.55 2.20
CA MET A 274 -18.26 -8.60 2.29
C MET A 274 -18.86 -9.89 2.86
N PHE A 275 -18.46 -11.03 2.34
CA PHE A 275 -18.86 -12.35 2.87
C PHE A 275 -18.59 -12.46 4.37
N TYR A 276 -19.61 -12.81 5.16
CA TYR A 276 -19.56 -12.77 6.62
C TYR A 276 -18.39 -13.58 7.24
N PRO A 277 -18.11 -14.82 6.80
CA PRO A 277 -16.97 -15.59 7.33
C PRO A 277 -15.63 -14.88 7.22
N VAL A 278 -15.40 -14.12 6.15
CA VAL A 278 -14.18 -13.30 5.99
C VAL A 278 -14.17 -12.17 7.00
N GLN A 279 -15.32 -11.55 7.27
CA GLN A 279 -15.43 -10.49 8.28
C GLN A 279 -15.16 -11.02 9.69
N ALA A 280 -15.71 -12.19 10.02
CA ALA A 280 -15.49 -12.82 11.32
C ALA A 280 -14.04 -13.26 11.53
N ALA A 281 -13.40 -13.79 10.49
CA ALA A 281 -11.98 -14.13 10.53
C ALA A 281 -11.09 -12.88 10.61
N ALA A 282 -11.46 -11.78 9.95
CA ALA A 282 -10.74 -10.52 10.09
C ALA A 282 -10.87 -9.93 11.50
N ALA A 283 -12.04 -10.06 12.15
CA ALA A 283 -12.21 -9.66 13.55
C ALA A 283 -11.32 -10.51 14.48
N GLU A 284 -11.15 -11.81 14.21
CA GLU A 284 -10.21 -12.67 14.92
C GLU A 284 -8.75 -12.20 14.73
N ALA A 285 -8.37 -11.84 13.49
CA ALA A 285 -7.05 -11.32 13.19
C ALA A 285 -6.76 -10.00 13.94
N LEU A 286 -7.72 -9.08 14.00
CA LEU A 286 -7.59 -7.81 14.71
C LEU A 286 -7.46 -7.96 16.23
N ALA A 287 -7.91 -9.09 16.79
CA ALA A 287 -7.78 -9.41 18.21
C ALA A 287 -6.36 -9.90 18.58
N LEU A 288 -5.51 -10.25 17.61
CA LEU A 288 -4.15 -10.72 17.84
C LEU A 288 -3.33 -9.67 18.61
N GLY A 289 -2.35 -10.17 19.38
CA GLY A 289 -1.47 -9.35 20.22
C GLY A 289 -0.07 -9.17 19.66
N ASN A 290 0.83 -8.67 20.53
CA ASN A 290 2.24 -8.45 20.21
C ASN A 290 2.93 -9.72 19.71
N GLU A 291 2.63 -10.88 20.30
CA GLU A 291 3.26 -12.17 19.95
C GLU A 291 3.16 -12.48 18.44
N TRP A 292 2.01 -12.15 17.82
CA TRP A 292 1.83 -12.29 16.37
C TRP A 292 2.77 -11.38 15.59
N PHE A 293 2.82 -10.10 15.96
CA PHE A 293 3.65 -9.12 15.24
C PHE A 293 5.14 -9.34 15.50
N ASP A 294 5.52 -9.81 16.69
CA ASP A 294 6.90 -10.12 17.04
C ASP A 294 7.44 -11.29 16.19
N GLU A 295 6.69 -12.37 16.04
CA GLU A 295 7.08 -13.51 15.20
C GLU A 295 7.06 -13.14 13.71
N LEU A 296 6.07 -12.36 13.26
CA LEU A 296 6.02 -11.83 11.90
C LEU A 296 7.29 -11.01 11.58
N ASN A 297 7.63 -10.07 12.45
CA ASN A 297 8.75 -9.16 12.27
C ASN A 297 10.10 -9.88 12.42
N LYS A 298 10.23 -10.85 13.30
CA LYS A 298 11.41 -11.70 13.41
C LYS A 298 11.76 -12.37 12.08
N THR A 299 10.74 -12.87 11.37
CA THR A 299 10.92 -13.45 10.04
C THR A 299 11.37 -12.39 9.01
N TYR A 300 10.75 -11.22 8.99
CA TYR A 300 11.15 -10.16 8.05
C TYR A 300 12.52 -9.57 8.35
N TYR A 301 12.95 -9.48 9.62
CA TYR A 301 14.31 -9.05 9.97
C TYR A 301 15.37 -10.08 9.57
N ALA A 302 15.10 -11.38 9.67
CA ALA A 302 16.00 -12.40 9.14
C ALA A 302 16.17 -12.28 7.62
N ARG A 303 15.08 -12.07 6.89
CA ARG A 303 15.06 -11.87 5.44
C ARG A 303 15.76 -10.60 4.99
N GLU A 304 15.69 -9.55 5.79
CA GLU A 304 16.33 -8.26 5.53
C GLU A 304 17.85 -8.38 5.36
N ALA A 305 18.50 -9.22 6.14
CA ALA A 305 19.95 -9.45 6.04
C ALA A 305 20.36 -9.96 4.64
N HIS A 306 19.57 -10.88 4.07
CA HIS A 306 19.79 -11.39 2.71
C HIS A 306 19.46 -10.32 1.66
N GLY A 307 18.45 -9.50 1.91
CA GLY A 307 18.13 -8.34 1.06
C GLY A 307 19.28 -7.35 0.99
N TYR A 308 19.90 -7.04 2.12
CA TYR A 308 21.08 -6.16 2.19
C TYR A 308 22.28 -6.78 1.45
N ALA A 309 22.54 -8.08 1.64
CA ALA A 309 23.62 -8.77 0.94
C ALA A 309 23.44 -8.73 -0.60
N LEU A 310 22.19 -8.85 -1.07
CA LEU A 310 21.87 -8.71 -2.50
C LEU A 310 22.15 -7.28 -2.99
N LEU A 311 21.72 -6.26 -2.26
CA LEU A 311 21.92 -4.86 -2.62
C LEU A 311 23.40 -4.47 -2.61
N ASP A 312 24.17 -4.97 -1.64
CA ASP A 312 25.64 -4.80 -1.57
C ASP A 312 26.32 -5.41 -2.80
N ALA A 313 25.89 -6.60 -3.20
CA ALA A 313 26.40 -7.26 -4.41
C ALA A 313 26.09 -6.49 -5.70
N LEU A 314 24.92 -5.84 -5.77
CA LEU A 314 24.53 -4.94 -6.86
C LEU A 314 25.28 -3.60 -6.83
N GLY A 315 25.94 -3.24 -5.73
CA GLY A 315 26.58 -1.93 -5.53
C GLY A 315 25.59 -0.80 -5.28
N CYS A 316 24.41 -1.11 -4.75
CA CYS A 316 23.37 -0.13 -4.45
C CYS A 316 23.56 0.53 -3.09
N ASP A 317 23.19 1.81 -2.97
CA ASP A 317 23.17 2.56 -1.71
C ASP A 317 21.79 2.51 -1.06
N TYR A 318 21.70 2.21 0.23
CA TYR A 318 20.44 2.13 0.97
C TYR A 318 20.59 2.51 2.43
N VAL A 319 19.49 2.92 3.05
CA VAL A 319 19.41 3.16 4.50
C VAL A 319 18.92 1.87 5.16
N LYS A 320 19.57 1.44 6.25
CA LYS A 320 19.14 0.29 7.05
C LYS A 320 17.93 0.65 7.93
N GLY A 321 17.14 -0.37 8.30
CA GLY A 321 16.02 -0.20 9.22
C GLY A 321 14.78 0.44 8.59
N GLN A 322 14.60 0.33 7.28
CA GLN A 322 13.38 0.76 6.60
C GLN A 322 12.17 -0.05 7.07
N ALA A 323 11.02 0.61 7.18
CA ALA A 323 9.76 -0.04 7.52
C ALA A 323 9.11 -0.77 6.34
N GLY A 324 8.11 -1.62 6.64
CA GLY A 324 7.31 -2.32 5.63
C GLY A 324 7.95 -3.58 5.09
N LEU A 325 7.51 -4.00 3.92
CA LEU A 325 7.85 -5.30 3.30
C LEU A 325 8.99 -5.22 2.27
N PHE A 326 9.65 -4.06 2.17
CA PHE A 326 10.57 -3.76 1.08
C PHE A 326 11.87 -3.16 1.58
N VAL A 327 12.88 -3.17 0.71
CA VAL A 327 14.04 -2.30 0.84
C VAL A 327 14.12 -1.44 -0.43
N TRP A 328 14.21 -0.15 -0.24
CA TRP A 328 14.41 0.88 -1.27
C TRP A 328 15.87 1.26 -1.32
N ALA A 329 16.47 1.20 -2.50
CA ALA A 329 17.89 1.43 -2.68
C ALA A 329 18.17 2.26 -3.93
N ALA A 330 19.11 3.20 -3.83
CA ALA A 330 19.64 3.91 -4.98
C ALA A 330 20.54 2.99 -5.80
N MET A 331 20.44 3.07 -7.12
CA MET A 331 21.30 2.33 -8.04
C MET A 331 22.74 2.85 -7.97
N PRO A 332 23.74 2.05 -8.43
CA PRO A 332 25.11 2.54 -8.59
C PRO A 332 25.13 3.80 -9.48
N LYS A 333 25.86 4.83 -9.04
CA LYS A 333 25.94 6.13 -9.75
C LYS A 333 26.63 6.03 -11.12
N ASP A 334 27.46 5.02 -11.30
CA ASP A 334 28.22 4.74 -12.52
C ASP A 334 27.49 3.81 -13.49
N PHE A 335 26.28 3.36 -13.16
CA PHE A 335 25.46 2.58 -14.09
C PHE A 335 24.94 3.50 -15.21
N ASP A 336 25.28 3.16 -16.44
CA ASP A 336 24.78 3.85 -17.65
C ASP A 336 23.41 3.32 -18.05
N GLY A 337 22.34 3.97 -17.56
CA GLY A 337 20.97 3.61 -17.81
C GLY A 337 20.01 4.05 -16.70
N ASP A 338 18.74 3.80 -16.93
CA ASP A 338 17.68 4.05 -15.94
C ASP A 338 17.37 2.80 -15.09
N CYS A 339 16.48 2.94 -14.12
CA CYS A 339 16.11 1.83 -13.24
C CYS A 339 15.44 0.66 -13.96
N PHE A 340 14.84 0.88 -15.12
CA PHE A 340 14.25 -0.20 -15.94
C PHE A 340 15.35 -1.02 -16.60
N ALA A 341 16.32 -0.36 -17.20
CA ALA A 341 17.49 -1.01 -17.78
C ALA A 341 18.29 -1.79 -16.72
N PHE A 342 18.45 -1.20 -15.52
CA PHE A 342 19.09 -1.86 -14.39
C PHE A 342 18.35 -3.13 -13.95
N SER A 343 17.04 -3.02 -13.76
CA SER A 343 16.20 -4.16 -13.39
C SER A 343 16.25 -5.28 -14.43
N ASP A 344 16.21 -4.93 -15.72
CA ASP A 344 16.28 -5.89 -16.81
C ASP A 344 17.66 -6.55 -16.91
N LYS A 345 18.75 -5.81 -16.64
CA LYS A 345 20.10 -6.37 -16.54
C LYS A 345 20.18 -7.42 -15.43
N VAL A 346 19.70 -7.10 -14.23
CA VAL A 346 19.68 -8.05 -13.08
C VAL A 346 18.84 -9.29 -13.41
N LEU A 347 17.68 -9.11 -14.05
CA LEU A 347 16.83 -10.23 -14.48
C LEU A 347 17.53 -11.13 -15.50
N ASN A 348 18.19 -10.55 -16.48
CA ASN A 348 18.78 -11.31 -17.58
C ASN A 348 20.08 -12.04 -17.19
N GLU A 349 20.93 -11.39 -16.38
CA GLU A 349 22.22 -11.96 -15.96
C GLU A 349 22.09 -12.91 -14.77
N CYS A 350 21.20 -12.60 -13.82
CA CYS A 350 21.15 -13.30 -12.53
C CYS A 350 19.91 -14.17 -12.33
N ASP A 351 18.92 -14.15 -13.23
CA ASP A 351 17.60 -14.76 -13.02
C ASP A 351 16.89 -14.21 -11.77
N VAL A 352 17.16 -12.95 -11.41
CA VAL A 352 16.56 -12.26 -10.25
C VAL A 352 15.86 -11.00 -10.74
N PHE A 353 14.58 -10.86 -10.46
CA PHE A 353 13.83 -9.65 -10.78
C PHE A 353 13.74 -8.73 -9.55
N VAL A 354 14.20 -7.49 -9.71
CA VAL A 354 14.04 -6.38 -8.75
C VAL A 354 13.13 -5.33 -9.38
N THR A 355 12.36 -4.61 -8.56
CA THR A 355 11.39 -3.64 -9.07
C THR A 355 12.08 -2.32 -9.43
N PRO A 356 11.94 -1.81 -10.67
CA PRO A 356 12.44 -0.49 -11.02
C PRO A 356 11.65 0.61 -10.28
N GLY A 357 12.35 1.56 -9.69
CA GLY A 357 11.73 2.61 -8.86
C GLY A 357 10.88 3.59 -9.66
N GLY A 358 11.17 3.78 -10.93
CA GLY A 358 10.40 4.66 -11.84
C GLY A 358 8.93 4.30 -11.99
N ILE A 359 8.52 3.05 -11.64
CA ILE A 359 7.09 2.69 -11.62
C ILE A 359 6.30 3.42 -10.52
N PHE A 360 6.98 3.94 -9.51
CA PHE A 360 6.36 4.69 -8.41
C PHE A 360 6.33 6.20 -8.67
N GLY A 361 6.99 6.66 -9.72
CA GLY A 361 7.08 8.07 -10.11
C GLY A 361 8.50 8.46 -10.51
N SER A 362 8.65 9.66 -11.08
CA SER A 362 9.92 10.15 -11.65
C SER A 362 11.05 10.26 -10.61
N GLU A 363 10.73 10.59 -9.35
CA GLU A 363 11.71 10.64 -8.26
C GLU A 363 12.27 9.24 -7.90
N GLY A 364 11.65 8.17 -8.42
CA GLY A 364 12.13 6.79 -8.31
C GLY A 364 13.11 6.35 -9.41
N ASN A 365 13.39 7.18 -10.43
CA ASN A 365 14.15 6.77 -11.62
C ASN A 365 15.60 6.33 -11.34
N GLN A 366 16.17 6.74 -10.21
CA GLN A 366 17.51 6.34 -9.77
C GLN A 366 17.49 5.26 -8.68
N TYR A 367 16.34 4.60 -8.49
CA TYR A 367 16.15 3.65 -7.41
C TYR A 367 15.63 2.32 -7.92
N ILE A 368 15.84 1.29 -7.09
CA ILE A 368 15.17 -0.01 -7.18
C ILE A 368 14.50 -0.34 -5.85
N ARG A 369 13.53 -1.24 -5.88
CA ARG A 369 12.89 -1.80 -4.70
C ARG A 369 12.98 -3.32 -4.73
N ILE A 370 13.40 -3.93 -3.62
CA ILE A 370 13.32 -5.37 -3.42
C ILE A 370 12.24 -5.73 -2.40
N SER A 371 11.54 -6.83 -2.62
CA SER A 371 10.54 -7.38 -1.71
C SER A 371 11.16 -8.42 -0.78
N LEU A 372 10.78 -8.38 0.49
CA LEU A 372 11.10 -9.39 1.50
C LEU A 372 10.01 -10.48 1.64
N CYS A 373 9.01 -10.47 0.75
CA CYS A 373 7.90 -11.42 0.75
C CYS A 373 8.30 -12.71 0.00
N MET A 374 9.30 -13.41 0.50
CA MET A 374 9.82 -14.66 -0.05
C MET A 374 10.52 -15.45 1.05
N PRO A 375 10.53 -16.80 0.99
CA PRO A 375 11.29 -17.62 1.93
C PRO A 375 12.76 -17.23 2.01
N GLU A 376 13.32 -17.34 3.21
CA GLU A 376 14.67 -16.85 3.52
C GLU A 376 15.75 -17.50 2.64
N ASP A 377 15.64 -18.82 2.40
CA ASP A 377 16.53 -19.59 1.53
C ASP A 377 16.53 -19.08 0.08
N ARG A 378 15.38 -18.68 -0.45
CA ARG A 378 15.27 -18.11 -1.80
C ARG A 378 15.85 -16.70 -1.88
N LEU A 379 15.74 -15.89 -0.80
CA LEU A 379 16.41 -14.59 -0.74
C LEU A 379 17.93 -14.75 -0.66
N ALA A 380 18.42 -15.71 0.15
CA ALA A 380 19.83 -16.04 0.20
C ALA A 380 20.36 -16.50 -1.16
N GLU A 381 19.62 -17.36 -1.84
CA GLU A 381 19.95 -17.80 -3.23
C GLU A 381 20.00 -16.62 -4.20
N ALA A 382 19.03 -15.70 -4.14
CA ALA A 382 19.05 -14.51 -4.99
C ALA A 382 20.30 -13.66 -4.77
N ALA A 383 20.73 -13.46 -3.51
CA ALA A 383 21.95 -12.74 -3.16
C ALA A 383 23.21 -13.44 -3.74
N GLU A 384 23.31 -14.77 -3.62
CA GLU A 384 24.44 -15.54 -4.18
C GLU A 384 24.45 -15.54 -5.71
N ARG A 385 23.29 -15.60 -6.38
CA ARG A 385 23.18 -15.48 -7.83
C ARG A 385 23.71 -14.13 -8.32
N VAL A 386 23.27 -13.03 -7.66
CA VAL A 386 23.74 -11.68 -7.99
C VAL A 386 25.24 -11.56 -7.75
N LYS A 387 25.75 -11.99 -6.60
CA LYS A 387 27.17 -11.95 -6.27
C LYS A 387 28.05 -12.70 -7.27
N SER A 388 27.59 -13.81 -7.79
CA SER A 388 28.37 -14.68 -8.69
C SER A 388 28.23 -14.32 -10.16
N ARG A 389 27.13 -13.66 -10.59
CA ARG A 389 26.80 -13.50 -12.02
C ARG A 389 26.73 -12.03 -12.46
N PHE A 390 26.42 -11.10 -11.54
CA PHE A 390 26.26 -9.70 -11.90
C PHE A 390 27.61 -9.05 -12.19
N VAL A 391 27.79 -8.60 -13.42
CA VAL A 391 29.00 -7.86 -13.85
C VAL A 391 28.71 -6.38 -13.69
N LYS A 392 29.51 -5.72 -12.82
CA LYS A 392 29.41 -4.28 -12.53
C LYS A 392 29.83 -3.43 -13.72
#